data_00389e52ffc79be6e375f8628879682c
#
_entry.id   00389e52ffc79be6e375f8628879682c
#
_cell.length_a   1.000
_cell.length_b   1.000
_cell.length_c   1.000
_cell.angle_alpha   90.00
_cell.angle_beta   90.00
_cell.angle_gamma   90.00
#
_symmetry.space_group_name_H-M   'P 1'
#
loop_
_entity.id
_entity.type
_entity.pdbx_description
1 polymer ?
#
loop_
_entity_poly.entity_id
_entity_poly.type
_entity_poly.pdbx_seq_one_letter_code
_entity_poly.pdbx_strand_id
1 'polypeptide(L)'
;MKGQFWKWRMHGGAITLAQEFNDLDWNPDLIMATDMLDLSTFLALTKRKSYNIPTALYFHENQLCYPWSPNDRDIQYNRDTHYGFINYVSALTADHVFFNSEFHMNSFLNALPSFLKQFPDHKELDSVAEIREKSKILYLGIDLKKFDEHRTDHGDIPLILWNHRWEYDKNPESFFYLLEKIMNDGHQFHLAILGENFSQSPSIFDQARTTFKDCIVKWGYEETFDEYARWLWKADILPVTSNQEFFGGSVMEAIYCNTWPILPNRLTYPELLPTEQHKDHLYSDDAGILEKIIWAIDHIEKIRATRICFISEPFDWKSMAPIYDKTMRSVL
;
A
#
# COMPACT_ATOMS: atom_id res chain seq x y z
N MET A 1 -1.14 15.03 -14.85
CA MET A 1 -2.60 15.25 -14.57
C MET A 1 -2.78 15.43 -13.05
N LYS A 2 -3.83 16.19 -12.60
CA LYS A 2 -4.07 16.42 -11.16
C LYS A 2 -4.51 15.16 -10.42
N GLY A 3 -4.18 14.98 -9.11
CA GLY A 3 -4.45 13.82 -8.25
C GLY A 3 -5.94 13.54 -7.90
N GLN A 4 -6.90 13.90 -8.74
CA GLN A 4 -8.34 13.76 -8.51
C GLN A 4 -9.00 12.91 -9.59
N PHE A 5 -10.14 12.25 -9.26
CA PHE A 5 -10.97 11.49 -10.20
C PHE A 5 -10.25 10.30 -10.85
N TRP A 6 -9.70 9.38 -10.04
CA TRP A 6 -8.96 8.22 -10.51
C TRP A 6 -9.75 7.35 -11.53
N LYS A 7 -11.06 7.19 -11.35
CA LYS A 7 -11.94 6.46 -12.28
C LYS A 7 -11.90 7.07 -13.68
N TRP A 8 -12.00 8.41 -13.77
CA TRP A 8 -11.88 9.10 -15.05
C TRP A 8 -10.49 8.93 -15.67
N ARG A 9 -9.46 8.87 -14.84
CA ARG A 9 -8.10 8.69 -15.34
C ARG A 9 -7.86 7.33 -15.93
N MET A 10 -8.36 6.27 -15.33
CA MET A 10 -8.30 4.93 -15.90
C MET A 10 -8.95 4.88 -17.29
N HIS A 11 -9.99 5.68 -17.55
CA HIS A 11 -10.60 5.78 -18.87
C HIS A 11 -9.92 6.78 -19.80
N GLY A 12 -9.80 8.01 -19.37
CA GLY A 12 -9.39 9.13 -20.21
C GLY A 12 -7.90 9.44 -20.21
N GLY A 13 -7.17 8.94 -19.23
CA GLY A 13 -5.73 9.23 -19.07
C GLY A 13 -4.90 8.79 -20.25
N ALA A 14 -5.22 7.63 -20.84
CA ALA A 14 -4.54 7.11 -22.01
C ALA A 14 -4.60 8.05 -23.22
N ILE A 15 -5.72 8.76 -23.42
CA ILE A 15 -5.89 9.71 -24.53
C ILE A 15 -4.94 10.91 -24.35
N THR A 16 -4.96 11.52 -23.17
CA THR A 16 -4.11 12.69 -22.87
C THR A 16 -2.63 12.35 -22.95
N LEU A 17 -2.22 11.25 -22.31
CA LEU A 17 -0.83 10.81 -22.32
C LEU A 17 -0.35 10.38 -23.70
N ALA A 18 -1.24 9.79 -24.54
CA ALA A 18 -0.90 9.45 -25.91
C ALA A 18 -0.66 10.69 -26.77
N GLN A 19 -1.41 11.79 -26.56
CA GLN A 19 -1.15 13.05 -27.24
C GLN A 19 0.23 13.60 -26.84
N GLU A 20 0.49 13.71 -25.54
CA GLU A 20 1.78 14.17 -25.02
C GLU A 20 2.95 13.30 -25.53
N PHE A 21 2.80 11.97 -25.54
CA PHE A 21 3.80 11.04 -26.06
C PHE A 21 4.07 11.22 -27.56
N ASN A 22 3.02 11.39 -28.36
CA ASN A 22 3.17 11.58 -29.81
C ASN A 22 3.89 12.90 -30.16
N ASP A 23 3.74 13.91 -29.30
CA ASP A 23 4.37 15.23 -29.47
C ASP A 23 5.83 15.28 -28.98
N LEU A 24 6.37 14.19 -28.37
CA LEU A 24 7.79 14.14 -27.98
C LEU A 24 8.72 14.14 -29.20
N ASP A 25 9.79 14.89 -29.13
CA ASP A 25 10.84 14.97 -30.19
C ASP A 25 11.81 13.78 -30.18
N TRP A 26 11.71 12.89 -29.19
CA TRP A 26 12.60 11.74 -28.97
C TRP A 26 11.80 10.43 -28.80
N ASN A 27 12.47 9.29 -28.98
CA ASN A 27 11.88 7.98 -28.76
C ASN A 27 12.50 7.36 -27.48
N PRO A 28 11.70 6.87 -26.53
CA PRO A 28 12.19 6.14 -25.38
C PRO A 28 12.63 4.71 -25.78
N ASP A 29 13.53 4.14 -24.99
CA ASP A 29 13.95 2.74 -25.15
C ASP A 29 12.96 1.77 -24.46
N LEU A 30 12.14 2.25 -23.51
CA LEU A 30 11.15 1.50 -22.76
C LEU A 30 9.96 2.39 -22.44
N ILE A 31 8.75 1.83 -22.53
CA ILE A 31 7.53 2.44 -22.00
C ILE A 31 7.15 1.71 -20.72
N MET A 32 7.23 2.41 -19.58
CA MET A 32 6.76 1.89 -18.30
C MET A 32 5.46 2.58 -17.91
N ALA A 33 4.40 1.79 -17.72
CA ALA A 33 3.09 2.25 -17.29
C ALA A 33 2.75 1.72 -15.90
N THR A 34 1.80 2.37 -15.24
CA THR A 34 1.22 1.87 -13.98
C THR A 34 -0.18 1.33 -14.19
N ASP A 35 -0.69 0.60 -13.23
CA ASP A 35 -2.02 -0.01 -13.20
C ASP A 35 -3.18 0.97 -13.43
N MET A 36 -2.96 2.27 -13.19
CA MET A 36 -3.95 3.33 -13.42
C MET A 36 -4.09 3.77 -14.89
N LEU A 37 -3.28 3.23 -15.79
CA LEU A 37 -3.34 3.51 -17.22
C LEU A 37 -4.02 2.36 -17.98
N ASP A 38 -4.96 2.66 -18.87
CA ASP A 38 -5.36 1.76 -19.94
C ASP A 38 -4.23 1.70 -20.98
N LEU A 39 -3.29 0.75 -20.76
CA LEU A 39 -2.11 0.60 -21.63
C LEU A 39 -2.50 0.18 -23.04
N SER A 40 -3.54 -0.63 -23.21
CA SER A 40 -3.99 -1.08 -24.51
C SER A 40 -4.47 0.09 -25.38
N THR A 41 -5.27 0.98 -24.81
CA THR A 41 -5.72 2.21 -25.48
C THR A 41 -4.54 3.15 -25.77
N PHE A 42 -3.63 3.32 -24.81
CA PHE A 42 -2.43 4.14 -25.01
C PHE A 42 -1.60 3.65 -26.19
N LEU A 43 -1.29 2.36 -26.26
CA LEU A 43 -0.50 1.78 -27.35
C LEU A 43 -1.21 1.85 -28.70
N ALA A 44 -2.54 1.66 -28.74
CA ALA A 44 -3.31 1.83 -29.96
C ALA A 44 -3.21 3.27 -30.52
N LEU A 45 -3.28 4.28 -29.63
CA LEU A 45 -3.21 5.69 -30.01
C LEU A 45 -1.79 6.17 -30.35
N THR A 46 -0.76 5.48 -29.88
CA THR A 46 0.66 5.81 -30.10
C THR A 46 1.36 4.87 -31.08
N LYS A 47 0.64 3.92 -31.70
CA LYS A 47 1.18 2.79 -32.49
C LYS A 47 2.27 3.15 -33.49
N ARG A 48 2.23 4.36 -34.09
CA ARG A 48 3.23 4.80 -35.10
C ARG A 48 4.60 5.04 -34.46
N LYS A 49 4.63 5.40 -33.16
CA LYS A 49 5.84 5.77 -32.43
C LYS A 49 6.25 4.66 -31.45
N SER A 50 5.29 3.93 -30.86
CA SER A 50 5.54 2.89 -29.86
C SER A 50 5.75 1.49 -30.42
N TYR A 51 5.63 1.25 -31.74
CA TYR A 51 5.57 -0.07 -32.37
C TYR A 51 6.67 -1.06 -31.97
N ASN A 52 7.91 -0.60 -31.83
CA ASN A 52 9.05 -1.47 -31.47
C ASN A 52 9.64 -1.14 -30.08
N ILE A 53 8.91 -0.42 -29.26
CA ILE A 53 9.35 -0.05 -27.92
C ILE A 53 8.82 -1.07 -26.93
N PRO A 54 9.70 -1.80 -26.17
CA PRO A 54 9.25 -2.72 -25.13
C PRO A 54 8.37 -2.01 -24.11
N THR A 55 7.42 -2.75 -23.54
CA THR A 55 6.45 -2.23 -22.60
C THR A 55 6.51 -2.96 -21.26
N ALA A 56 6.49 -2.22 -20.17
CA ALA A 56 6.42 -2.74 -18.81
C ALA A 56 5.21 -2.14 -18.09
N LEU A 57 4.44 -2.98 -17.41
CA LEU A 57 3.33 -2.57 -16.55
C LEU A 57 3.71 -2.84 -15.10
N TYR A 58 3.65 -1.80 -14.25
CA TYR A 58 3.91 -1.93 -12.82
C TYR A 58 2.62 -1.74 -12.02
N PHE A 59 2.25 -2.75 -11.26
CA PHE A 59 1.09 -2.74 -10.38
C PHE A 59 1.46 -2.22 -8.99
N HIS A 60 0.91 -1.07 -8.60
CA HIS A 60 0.88 -0.57 -7.23
C HIS A 60 -0.35 -1.09 -6.49
N GLU A 61 -1.48 -1.18 -7.20
CA GLU A 61 -2.74 -1.78 -6.76
C GLU A 61 -3.43 -2.46 -7.96
N ASN A 62 -4.52 -3.18 -7.73
CA ASN A 62 -5.36 -3.71 -8.81
C ASN A 62 -6.84 -3.64 -8.45
N GLN A 63 -7.67 -3.43 -9.43
CA GLN A 63 -9.10 -3.21 -9.24
C GLN A 63 -9.91 -4.53 -9.22
N LEU A 64 -9.27 -5.69 -9.33
CA LEU A 64 -9.91 -7.00 -9.14
C LEU A 64 -10.02 -7.38 -7.65
N CYS A 65 -9.03 -7.01 -6.86
CA CYS A 65 -8.89 -7.44 -5.47
C CYS A 65 -9.05 -6.29 -4.48
N TYR A 66 -8.97 -5.02 -4.92
CA TYR A 66 -9.16 -3.89 -4.03
C TYR A 66 -10.63 -3.83 -3.58
N PRO A 67 -10.91 -3.77 -2.26
CA PRO A 67 -12.28 -3.73 -1.77
C PRO A 67 -12.95 -2.41 -2.14
N TRP A 68 -14.18 -2.50 -2.62
CA TRP A 68 -14.98 -1.32 -2.94
C TRP A 68 -15.39 -0.55 -1.68
N SER A 69 -15.35 0.77 -1.76
CA SER A 69 -15.94 1.59 -0.71
C SER A 69 -17.43 1.28 -0.57
N PRO A 70 -17.96 1.07 0.65
CA PRO A 70 -19.39 0.84 0.86
C PRO A 70 -20.28 1.93 0.27
N ASN A 71 -19.74 3.15 0.11
CA ASN A 71 -20.45 4.31 -0.41
C ASN A 71 -20.24 4.53 -1.92
N ASP A 72 -19.58 3.59 -2.62
CA ASP A 72 -19.31 3.74 -4.04
C ASP A 72 -20.57 3.56 -4.89
N ARG A 73 -20.84 4.53 -5.77
CA ARG A 73 -22.02 4.52 -6.64
C ARG A 73 -21.95 3.41 -7.69
N ASP A 74 -20.77 2.99 -8.10
CA ASP A 74 -20.63 1.99 -9.15
C ASP A 74 -21.09 0.60 -8.69
N ILE A 75 -20.99 0.28 -7.40
CA ILE A 75 -21.58 -0.93 -6.80
C ILE A 75 -23.10 -0.96 -7.03
N GLN A 76 -23.78 0.18 -6.80
CA GLN A 76 -25.22 0.28 -6.98
C GLN A 76 -25.68 0.07 -8.42
N TYR A 77 -24.79 0.33 -9.38
CA TYR A 77 -25.07 0.21 -10.82
C TYR A 77 -24.42 -1.01 -11.48
N ASN A 78 -23.84 -1.94 -10.72
CA ASN A 78 -23.09 -3.12 -11.21
C ASN A 78 -22.01 -2.75 -12.25
N ARG A 79 -21.30 -1.64 -12.04
CA ARG A 79 -20.23 -1.15 -12.94
C ARG A 79 -18.82 -1.49 -12.45
N ASP A 80 -18.71 -2.28 -11.44
CA ASP A 80 -17.49 -2.59 -10.70
C ASP A 80 -16.44 -3.38 -11.50
N THR A 81 -16.84 -4.17 -12.49
CA THR A 81 -15.93 -5.08 -13.21
C THR A 81 -15.07 -4.38 -14.27
N HIS A 82 -15.43 -3.17 -14.70
CA HIS A 82 -14.79 -2.50 -15.82
C HIS A 82 -13.32 -2.13 -15.55
N TYR A 83 -13.00 -1.64 -14.37
CA TYR A 83 -11.63 -1.26 -14.01
C TYR A 83 -10.72 -2.50 -13.86
N GLY A 84 -11.25 -3.59 -13.34
CA GLY A 84 -10.58 -4.88 -13.33
C GLY A 84 -10.29 -5.39 -14.74
N PHE A 85 -11.19 -5.15 -15.71
CA PHE A 85 -10.97 -5.49 -17.11
C PHE A 85 -9.84 -4.66 -17.74
N ILE A 86 -9.75 -3.36 -17.43
CA ILE A 86 -8.63 -2.51 -17.86
C ILE A 86 -7.30 -3.06 -17.33
N ASN A 87 -7.23 -3.44 -16.04
CA ASN A 87 -6.03 -4.04 -15.47
C ASN A 87 -5.67 -5.36 -16.18
N TYR A 88 -6.64 -6.24 -16.42
CA TYR A 88 -6.44 -7.50 -17.13
C TYR A 88 -5.89 -7.29 -18.55
N VAL A 89 -6.54 -6.45 -19.37
CA VAL A 89 -6.12 -6.21 -20.76
C VAL A 89 -4.77 -5.49 -20.80
N SER A 90 -4.51 -4.55 -19.89
CA SER A 90 -3.21 -3.89 -19.78
C SER A 90 -2.10 -4.88 -19.44
N ALA A 91 -2.35 -5.81 -18.51
CA ALA A 91 -1.41 -6.88 -18.16
C ALA A 91 -1.18 -7.85 -19.34
N LEU A 92 -2.24 -8.18 -20.08
CA LEU A 92 -2.13 -9.04 -21.27
C LEU A 92 -1.34 -8.36 -22.41
N THR A 93 -1.49 -7.06 -22.57
CA THR A 93 -0.86 -6.27 -23.66
C THR A 93 0.61 -5.99 -23.38
N ALA A 94 1.02 -5.76 -22.12
CA ALA A 94 2.40 -5.46 -21.78
C ALA A 94 3.34 -6.62 -22.08
N ASP A 95 4.60 -6.34 -22.48
CA ASP A 95 5.64 -7.36 -22.66
C ASP A 95 6.13 -7.89 -21.30
N HIS A 96 6.19 -7.05 -20.28
CA HIS A 96 6.59 -7.39 -18.92
C HIS A 96 5.61 -6.81 -17.90
N VAL A 97 5.33 -7.59 -16.85
CA VAL A 97 4.44 -7.19 -15.77
C VAL A 97 5.16 -7.29 -14.43
N PHE A 98 5.10 -6.24 -13.64
CA PHE A 98 5.73 -6.17 -12.31
C PHE A 98 4.68 -5.92 -11.24
N PHE A 99 4.87 -6.58 -10.10
CA PHE A 99 4.03 -6.38 -8.91
C PHE A 99 4.91 -5.98 -7.73
N ASN A 100 4.39 -5.09 -6.89
CA ASN A 100 5.10 -4.60 -5.71
C ASN A 100 5.21 -5.61 -4.56
N SER A 101 4.56 -6.78 -4.66
CA SER A 101 4.69 -7.89 -3.71
C SER A 101 4.25 -9.23 -4.32
N GLU A 102 4.68 -10.33 -3.72
CA GLU A 102 4.24 -11.68 -4.11
C GLU A 102 2.75 -11.88 -3.80
N PHE A 103 2.30 -11.39 -2.66
CA PHE A 103 0.88 -11.38 -2.31
C PHE A 103 0.05 -10.67 -3.39
N HIS A 104 0.49 -9.51 -3.85
CA HIS A 104 -0.21 -8.74 -4.88
C HIS A 104 -0.30 -9.53 -6.20
N MET A 105 0.83 -10.04 -6.68
CA MET A 105 0.87 -10.86 -7.89
C MET A 105 -0.06 -12.07 -7.80
N ASN A 106 0.02 -12.81 -6.70
CA ASN A 106 -0.78 -14.01 -6.51
C ASN A 106 -2.28 -13.68 -6.37
N SER A 107 -2.65 -12.62 -5.65
CA SER A 107 -4.05 -12.20 -5.51
C SER A 107 -4.66 -11.82 -6.86
N PHE A 108 -3.96 -11.03 -7.68
CA PHE A 108 -4.41 -10.67 -9.03
C PHE A 108 -4.59 -11.90 -9.93
N LEU A 109 -3.55 -12.72 -10.06
CA LEU A 109 -3.57 -13.89 -10.94
C LEU A 109 -4.59 -14.96 -10.51
N ASN A 110 -4.83 -15.11 -9.20
CA ASN A 110 -5.83 -16.04 -8.68
C ASN A 110 -7.27 -15.53 -8.83
N ALA A 111 -7.47 -14.20 -8.87
CA ALA A 111 -8.78 -13.59 -9.11
C ALA A 111 -9.22 -13.68 -10.59
N LEU A 112 -8.28 -13.64 -11.55
CA LEU A 112 -8.56 -13.61 -12.98
C LEU A 112 -9.46 -14.75 -13.47
N PRO A 113 -9.26 -16.04 -13.11
CA PRO A 113 -10.14 -17.10 -13.61
C PRO A 113 -11.61 -16.93 -13.23
N SER A 114 -11.89 -16.48 -12.01
CA SER A 114 -13.25 -16.23 -11.53
C SER A 114 -13.86 -15.01 -12.22
N PHE A 115 -13.07 -13.97 -12.44
CA PHE A 115 -13.45 -12.78 -13.17
C PHE A 115 -13.80 -13.09 -14.63
N LEU A 116 -12.92 -13.81 -15.36
CA LEU A 116 -13.11 -14.14 -16.76
C LEU A 116 -14.30 -15.10 -16.99
N LYS A 117 -14.59 -15.99 -16.02
CA LYS A 117 -15.76 -16.89 -16.10
C LYS A 117 -17.11 -16.17 -16.05
N GLN A 118 -17.17 -14.89 -15.62
CA GLN A 118 -18.40 -14.10 -15.61
C GLN A 118 -18.84 -13.68 -17.03
N PHE A 119 -17.92 -13.67 -18.00
CA PHE A 119 -18.25 -13.35 -19.39
C PHE A 119 -19.01 -14.51 -20.07
N PRO A 120 -19.96 -14.21 -20.95
CA PRO A 120 -20.87 -15.21 -21.51
C PRO A 120 -20.18 -16.20 -22.46
N ASP A 121 -19.13 -15.76 -23.16
CA ASP A 121 -18.44 -16.51 -24.22
C ASP A 121 -16.95 -16.15 -24.25
N HIS A 122 -16.10 -16.99 -24.89
CA HIS A 122 -14.67 -16.75 -25.11
C HIS A 122 -13.95 -16.25 -23.81
N LYS A 123 -13.93 -17.10 -22.79
CA LYS A 123 -13.48 -16.73 -21.43
C LYS A 123 -11.96 -16.53 -21.31
N GLU A 124 -11.22 -16.82 -22.36
CA GLU A 124 -9.77 -16.59 -22.51
C GLU A 124 -8.93 -17.03 -21.30
N LEU A 125 -9.27 -18.16 -20.66
CA LEU A 125 -8.63 -18.64 -19.43
C LEU A 125 -7.13 -18.92 -19.60
N ASP A 126 -6.69 -19.27 -20.81
CA ASP A 126 -5.28 -19.54 -21.12
C ASP A 126 -4.42 -18.26 -21.02
N SER A 127 -5.03 -17.07 -21.20
CA SER A 127 -4.34 -15.80 -21.05
C SER A 127 -3.79 -15.55 -19.65
N VAL A 128 -4.36 -16.23 -18.62
CA VAL A 128 -3.87 -16.13 -17.24
C VAL A 128 -2.47 -16.73 -17.13
N ALA A 129 -2.20 -17.84 -17.82
CA ALA A 129 -0.88 -18.44 -17.88
C ALA A 129 0.13 -17.54 -18.60
N GLU A 130 -0.28 -16.92 -19.72
CA GLU A 130 0.54 -15.94 -20.46
C GLU A 130 0.93 -14.73 -19.57
N ILE A 131 -0.03 -14.16 -18.85
CA ILE A 131 0.27 -13.05 -17.92
C ILE A 131 1.22 -13.51 -16.82
N ARG A 132 1.03 -14.71 -16.26
CA ARG A 132 1.89 -15.28 -15.22
C ARG A 132 3.34 -15.43 -15.67
N GLU A 133 3.57 -15.93 -16.89
CA GLU A 133 4.91 -16.16 -17.43
C GLU A 133 5.76 -14.88 -17.54
N LYS A 134 5.13 -13.74 -17.83
CA LYS A 134 5.79 -12.43 -17.94
C LYS A 134 5.72 -11.58 -16.67
N SER A 135 5.11 -12.11 -15.59
CA SER A 135 4.98 -11.43 -14.30
C SER A 135 6.19 -11.68 -13.39
N LYS A 136 6.69 -10.63 -12.74
CA LYS A 136 7.78 -10.69 -11.77
C LYS A 136 7.48 -9.79 -10.59
N ILE A 137 8.09 -10.10 -9.44
CA ILE A 137 8.05 -9.25 -8.26
C ILE A 137 9.16 -8.21 -8.39
N LEU A 138 8.79 -6.95 -8.17
CA LEU A 138 9.70 -5.83 -8.06
C LEU A 138 9.18 -4.95 -6.92
N TYR A 139 9.71 -5.16 -5.72
CA TYR A 139 9.28 -4.43 -4.53
C TYR A 139 9.43 -2.93 -4.71
N LEU A 140 8.56 -2.18 -4.03
CA LEU A 140 8.59 -0.73 -4.07
C LEU A 140 9.83 -0.20 -3.31
N GLY A 141 10.56 0.73 -3.93
CA GLY A 141 11.59 1.49 -3.23
C GLY A 141 10.97 2.65 -2.44
N ILE A 142 11.50 2.90 -1.26
CA ILE A 142 11.10 4.00 -0.38
C ILE A 142 12.32 4.86 -0.07
N ASP A 143 12.14 6.17 0.00
CA ASP A 143 13.21 7.10 0.41
C ASP A 143 13.28 7.14 1.95
N LEU A 144 13.87 6.08 2.54
CA LEU A 144 13.92 5.91 3.98
C LEU A 144 15.00 6.81 4.62
N LYS A 145 16.10 7.07 3.93
CA LYS A 145 17.20 7.88 4.46
C LYS A 145 16.82 9.31 4.81
N LYS A 146 15.81 9.88 4.15
CA LYS A 146 15.32 11.21 4.46
C LYS A 146 14.77 11.36 5.89
N PHE A 147 14.37 10.23 6.53
CA PHE A 147 13.90 10.25 7.94
C PHE A 147 15.03 10.48 8.93
N ASP A 148 16.29 10.19 8.59
CA ASP A 148 17.43 10.27 9.53
C ASP A 148 17.67 11.68 10.09
N GLU A 149 17.35 12.73 9.31
CA GLU A 149 17.54 14.13 9.71
C GLU A 149 16.51 14.61 10.76
N HIS A 150 15.45 13.81 10.99
CA HIS A 150 14.31 14.17 11.83
C HIS A 150 14.22 13.34 13.11
N ARG A 151 15.28 12.63 13.47
CA ARG A 151 15.33 11.82 14.70
C ARG A 151 15.00 12.66 15.92
N THR A 152 14.17 12.09 16.79
CA THR A 152 13.74 12.73 18.03
C THR A 152 13.56 11.68 19.12
N ASP A 153 13.63 12.10 20.37
CA ASP A 153 13.51 11.22 21.52
C ASP A 153 12.05 10.80 21.76
N HIS A 154 11.87 9.62 22.34
CA HIS A 154 10.58 9.14 22.84
C HIS A 154 10.12 9.93 24.07
N GLY A 155 8.81 9.97 24.30
CA GLY A 155 8.22 10.49 25.54
C GLY A 155 8.27 9.47 26.68
N ASP A 156 7.84 9.89 27.88
CA ASP A 156 7.79 9.00 29.06
C ASP A 156 6.70 7.92 28.92
N ILE A 157 5.57 8.27 28.29
CA ILE A 157 4.41 7.40 28.09
C ILE A 157 4.51 6.76 26.70
N PRO A 158 4.24 5.44 26.56
CA PRO A 158 4.24 4.75 25.28
C PRO A 158 3.34 5.43 24.26
N LEU A 159 3.85 5.67 23.05
CA LEU A 159 3.10 6.31 21.95
C LEU A 159 2.67 5.27 20.91
N ILE A 160 1.37 5.08 20.79
CA ILE A 160 0.75 4.26 19.75
C ILE A 160 0.47 5.11 18.52
N LEU A 161 0.87 4.60 17.37
CA LEU A 161 0.78 5.30 16.09
C LEU A 161 -0.30 4.71 15.19
N TRP A 162 -1.04 5.58 14.53
CA TRP A 162 -1.79 5.31 13.31
C TRP A 162 -1.26 6.25 12.20
N ASN A 163 -0.66 5.68 11.16
CA ASN A 163 -0.10 6.44 10.03
C ASN A 163 -0.71 6.05 8.67
N HIS A 164 -1.94 5.56 8.68
CA HIS A 164 -2.70 5.21 7.48
C HIS A 164 -3.69 6.31 7.10
N ARG A 165 -4.13 6.32 5.83
CA ARG A 165 -5.28 7.13 5.41
C ARG A 165 -6.51 6.75 6.24
N TRP A 166 -7.41 7.70 6.44
CA TRP A 166 -8.63 7.46 7.21
C TRP A 166 -9.70 6.84 6.31
N GLU A 167 -9.49 5.57 5.98
CA GLU A 167 -10.34 4.82 5.07
C GLU A 167 -10.77 3.48 5.67
N TYR A 168 -11.90 2.96 5.18
CA TYR A 168 -12.53 1.73 5.65
C TYR A 168 -11.65 0.48 5.49
N ASP A 169 -10.79 0.44 4.47
CA ASP A 169 -9.90 -0.68 4.19
C ASP A 169 -8.77 -0.84 5.22
N LYS A 170 -8.52 0.20 6.02
CA LYS A 170 -7.56 0.17 7.14
C LYS A 170 -8.18 -0.33 8.44
N ASN A 171 -9.52 -0.56 8.46
CA ASN A 171 -10.27 -1.13 9.59
C ASN A 171 -10.06 -0.33 10.89
N PRO A 172 -10.33 0.98 10.87
CA PRO A 172 -10.17 1.82 12.06
C PRO A 172 -11.09 1.40 13.22
N GLU A 173 -12.24 0.77 12.93
CA GLU A 173 -13.16 0.25 13.93
C GLU A 173 -12.48 -0.76 14.86
N SER A 174 -11.76 -1.74 14.29
CA SER A 174 -11.01 -2.72 15.07
C SER A 174 -9.88 -2.08 15.86
N PHE A 175 -9.15 -1.13 15.24
CA PHE A 175 -8.06 -0.41 15.91
C PHE A 175 -8.55 0.32 17.17
N PHE A 176 -9.57 1.15 17.06
CA PHE A 176 -10.09 1.90 18.20
C PHE A 176 -10.78 1.02 19.25
N TYR A 177 -11.46 -0.05 18.83
CA TYR A 177 -12.03 -1.02 19.76
C TYR A 177 -10.97 -1.70 20.64
N LEU A 178 -9.83 -2.09 20.05
CA LEU A 178 -8.72 -2.68 20.79
C LEU A 178 -8.11 -1.68 21.79
N LEU A 179 -7.90 -0.43 21.37
CA LEU A 179 -7.38 0.62 22.25
C LEU A 179 -8.33 0.95 23.42
N GLU A 180 -9.65 0.93 23.18
CA GLU A 180 -10.64 1.13 24.25
C GLU A 180 -10.56 0.02 25.30
N LYS A 181 -10.37 -1.24 24.90
CA LYS A 181 -10.12 -2.34 25.83
C LYS A 181 -8.85 -2.11 26.65
N ILE A 182 -7.74 -1.77 26.01
CA ILE A 182 -6.46 -1.52 26.67
C ILE A 182 -6.57 -0.39 27.69
N MET A 183 -7.26 0.69 27.33
CA MET A 183 -7.52 1.83 28.21
C MET A 183 -8.40 1.44 29.40
N ASN A 184 -9.46 0.64 29.18
CA ASN A 184 -10.35 0.16 30.24
C ASN A 184 -9.66 -0.83 31.19
N ASP A 185 -8.66 -1.58 30.71
CA ASP A 185 -7.81 -2.46 31.53
C ASP A 185 -6.75 -1.68 32.32
N GLY A 186 -6.71 -0.35 32.19
CA GLY A 186 -5.88 0.54 32.98
C GLY A 186 -4.48 0.80 32.45
N HIS A 187 -4.13 0.34 31.24
CA HIS A 187 -2.87 0.65 30.60
C HIS A 187 -2.83 2.11 30.13
N GLN A 188 -1.69 2.77 30.36
CA GLN A 188 -1.47 4.15 29.95
C GLN A 188 -0.71 4.18 28.61
N PHE A 189 -1.20 4.98 27.68
CA PHE A 189 -0.56 5.25 26.39
C PHE A 189 -0.94 6.63 25.85
N HIS A 190 -0.09 7.19 25.02
CA HIS A 190 -0.44 8.31 24.14
C HIS A 190 -0.82 7.80 22.75
N LEU A 191 -1.56 8.62 21.99
CA LEU A 191 -2.09 8.26 20.67
C LEU A 191 -1.78 9.36 19.65
N ALA A 192 -1.06 8.99 18.60
CA ALA A 192 -0.85 9.82 17.42
C ALA A 192 -1.63 9.23 16.24
N ILE A 193 -2.66 9.95 15.79
CA ILE A 193 -3.47 9.59 14.62
C ILE A 193 -3.09 10.52 13.48
N LEU A 194 -2.24 10.00 12.60
CA LEU A 194 -1.81 10.67 11.37
C LEU A 194 -2.66 10.22 10.18
N GLY A 195 -2.33 10.75 9.01
CA GLY A 195 -2.92 10.33 7.75
C GLY A 195 -3.97 11.28 7.21
N GLU A 196 -4.14 11.19 5.90
CA GLU A 196 -5.03 12.04 5.14
C GLU A 196 -6.50 11.74 5.48
N ASN A 197 -7.23 12.82 5.76
CA ASN A 197 -8.65 12.79 6.05
C ASN A 197 -9.43 13.27 4.83
N PHE A 198 -10.23 12.41 4.24
CA PHE A 198 -11.12 12.73 3.13
C PHE A 198 -12.52 13.08 3.63
N SER A 199 -13.31 13.75 2.79
CA SER A 199 -14.69 14.16 3.10
C SER A 199 -15.65 13.01 3.44
N GLN A 200 -15.24 11.76 3.25
CA GLN A 200 -16.02 10.54 3.51
C GLN A 200 -15.29 9.57 4.46
N SER A 201 -14.51 10.10 5.38
CA SER A 201 -13.85 9.27 6.41
C SER A 201 -14.86 8.51 7.28
N PRO A 202 -14.51 7.30 7.75
CA PRO A 202 -15.35 6.56 8.69
C PRO A 202 -15.69 7.37 9.94
N SER A 203 -16.96 7.35 10.34
CA SER A 203 -17.47 8.12 11.51
C SER A 203 -16.84 7.70 12.84
N ILE A 204 -16.19 6.55 12.89
CA ILE A 204 -15.48 6.07 14.09
C ILE A 204 -14.37 7.03 14.53
N PHE A 205 -13.74 7.79 13.60
CA PHE A 205 -12.74 8.79 13.96
C PHE A 205 -13.31 9.91 14.82
N ASP A 206 -14.54 10.38 14.56
CA ASP A 206 -15.20 11.40 15.37
C ASP A 206 -15.52 10.90 16.78
N GLN A 207 -15.95 9.65 16.89
CA GLN A 207 -16.21 8.98 18.18
C GLN A 207 -14.89 8.79 18.95
N ALA A 208 -13.86 8.28 18.29
CA ALA A 208 -12.55 8.05 18.87
C ALA A 208 -11.90 9.34 19.40
N ARG A 209 -12.06 10.45 18.68
CA ARG A 209 -11.55 11.77 19.14
C ARG A 209 -12.14 12.17 20.49
N THR A 210 -13.39 11.81 20.76
CA THR A 210 -14.03 12.07 22.04
C THR A 210 -13.62 11.06 23.12
N THR A 211 -13.60 9.77 22.78
CA THR A 211 -13.27 8.67 23.70
C THR A 211 -11.82 8.79 24.20
N PHE A 212 -10.88 9.07 23.31
CA PHE A 212 -9.44 9.11 23.63
C PHE A 212 -8.89 10.52 23.83
N LYS A 213 -9.73 11.52 24.10
CA LYS A 213 -9.34 12.93 24.20
C LYS A 213 -8.12 13.18 25.11
N ASP A 214 -8.01 12.44 26.22
CA ASP A 214 -6.95 12.60 27.22
C ASP A 214 -5.67 11.83 26.85
N CYS A 215 -5.71 10.91 25.88
CA CYS A 215 -4.59 10.15 25.36
C CYS A 215 -4.02 10.74 24.06
N ILE A 216 -4.83 11.50 23.29
CA ILE A 216 -4.44 12.03 21.98
C ILE A 216 -3.42 13.15 22.14
N VAL A 217 -2.24 12.97 21.55
CA VAL A 217 -1.19 13.98 21.47
C VAL A 217 -1.04 14.57 20.06
N LYS A 218 -1.55 13.85 19.04
CA LYS A 218 -1.63 14.32 17.65
C LYS A 218 -2.86 13.74 16.95
N TRP A 219 -3.51 14.59 16.15
CA TRP A 219 -4.71 14.21 15.40
C TRP A 219 -4.75 14.90 14.03
N GLY A 220 -4.74 14.10 12.97
CA GLY A 220 -4.86 14.57 11.60
C GLY A 220 -3.54 14.57 10.81
N TYR A 221 -3.65 14.98 9.55
CA TYR A 221 -2.58 15.02 8.57
C TYR A 221 -1.46 16.02 8.98
N GLU A 222 -0.23 15.70 8.61
CA GLU A 222 0.90 16.63 8.71
C GLU A 222 1.19 17.26 7.36
N GLU A 223 1.26 18.60 7.37
CA GLU A 223 1.48 19.39 6.15
C GLU A 223 2.92 19.27 5.64
N THR A 224 3.87 18.96 6.53
CA THR A 224 5.28 18.86 6.20
C THR A 224 5.81 17.44 6.44
N PHE A 225 6.75 17.04 5.60
CA PHE A 225 7.47 15.80 5.79
C PHE A 225 8.23 15.76 7.13
N ASP A 226 8.82 16.87 7.54
CA ASP A 226 9.61 16.99 8.78
C ASP A 226 8.79 16.65 10.02
N GLU A 227 7.56 17.16 10.10
CA GLU A 227 6.66 16.88 11.22
C GLU A 227 6.18 15.43 11.19
N TYR A 228 5.82 14.91 10.01
CA TYR A 228 5.47 13.50 9.83
C TYR A 228 6.61 12.58 10.29
N ALA A 229 7.83 12.83 9.85
CA ALA A 229 9.00 12.03 10.20
C ALA A 229 9.29 12.05 11.70
N ARG A 230 9.16 13.23 12.35
CA ARG A 230 9.33 13.35 13.82
C ARG A 230 8.30 12.52 14.59
N TRP A 231 7.05 12.45 14.11
CA TRP A 231 6.04 11.61 14.75
C TRP A 231 6.37 10.12 14.63
N LEU A 232 6.90 9.67 13.49
CA LEU A 232 7.32 8.29 13.32
C LEU A 232 8.47 7.95 14.26
N TRP A 233 9.46 8.83 14.44
CA TRP A 233 10.56 8.64 15.39
C TRP A 233 10.11 8.67 16.86
N LYS A 234 9.09 9.43 17.19
CA LYS A 234 8.51 9.47 18.55
C LYS A 234 7.69 8.25 18.89
N ALA A 235 7.11 7.61 17.87
CA ALA A 235 6.20 6.50 18.06
C ALA A 235 6.93 5.23 18.55
N ASP A 236 6.26 4.51 19.43
CA ASP A 236 6.79 3.28 19.99
C ASP A 236 6.14 2.04 19.34
N ILE A 237 4.83 2.06 19.12
CA ILE A 237 4.05 0.89 18.72
C ILE A 237 3.16 1.25 17.54
N LEU A 238 3.20 0.40 16.49
CA LEU A 238 2.35 0.50 15.30
C LEU A 238 1.45 -0.74 15.18
N PRO A 239 0.24 -0.76 15.77
CA PRO A 239 -0.75 -1.79 15.50
C PRO A 239 -1.40 -1.56 14.15
N VAL A 240 -1.38 -2.55 13.27
CA VAL A 240 -1.97 -2.47 11.93
C VAL A 240 -3.17 -3.41 11.85
N THR A 241 -4.34 -2.87 11.54
CA THR A 241 -5.61 -3.62 11.44
C THR A 241 -6.12 -3.79 10.01
N SER A 242 -5.37 -3.33 9.01
CA SER A 242 -5.76 -3.26 7.61
C SER A 242 -6.38 -4.55 7.06
N ASN A 243 -7.48 -4.40 6.32
CA ASN A 243 -8.13 -5.45 5.55
C ASN A 243 -7.60 -5.53 4.12
N GLN A 244 -6.91 -4.49 3.66
CA GLN A 244 -6.28 -4.42 2.34
C GLN A 244 -4.94 -3.70 2.41
N GLU A 245 -3.93 -4.32 1.83
CA GLU A 245 -2.60 -3.75 1.62
C GLU A 245 -1.84 -4.60 0.59
N PHE A 246 -1.22 -3.95 -0.38
CA PHE A 246 -0.39 -4.63 -1.39
C PHE A 246 1.10 -4.51 -1.12
N PHE A 247 1.55 -3.49 -0.38
CA PHE A 247 2.95 -3.34 0.01
C PHE A 247 3.12 -2.82 1.44
N GLY A 248 2.44 -1.72 1.83
CA GLY A 248 2.54 -1.17 3.16
C GLY A 248 3.71 -0.17 3.34
N GLY A 249 3.86 0.75 2.40
CA GLY A 249 4.93 1.75 2.45
C GLY A 249 4.98 2.51 3.78
N SER A 250 3.85 3.00 4.28
CA SER A 250 3.78 3.71 5.56
C SER A 250 4.20 2.85 6.77
N VAL A 251 3.96 1.53 6.70
CA VAL A 251 4.43 0.58 7.72
C VAL A 251 5.95 0.46 7.67
N MET A 252 6.53 0.34 6.46
CA MET A 252 8.00 0.27 6.30
C MET A 252 8.69 1.56 6.75
N GLU A 253 8.07 2.74 6.52
CA GLU A 253 8.56 4.02 7.03
C GLU A 253 8.61 4.05 8.56
N ALA A 254 7.54 3.59 9.22
CA ALA A 254 7.49 3.52 10.69
C ALA A 254 8.50 2.52 11.25
N ILE A 255 8.64 1.33 10.64
CA ILE A 255 9.66 0.34 11.02
C ILE A 255 11.08 0.93 10.88
N TYR A 256 11.33 1.70 9.82
CA TYR A 256 12.61 2.38 9.64
C TYR A 256 12.92 3.35 10.78
N CYS A 257 11.91 4.06 11.26
CA CYS A 257 12.00 4.92 12.44
C CYS A 257 12.00 4.16 13.77
N ASN A 258 12.16 2.85 13.74
CA ASN A 258 12.24 1.96 14.91
C ASN A 258 10.91 1.83 15.68
N THR A 259 9.76 2.16 15.08
CA THR A 259 8.45 1.93 15.66
C THR A 259 8.09 0.44 15.60
N TRP A 260 7.78 -0.18 16.74
CA TRP A 260 7.51 -1.61 16.88
C TRP A 260 6.21 -2.02 16.17
N PRO A 261 6.28 -2.80 15.08
CA PRO A 261 5.10 -3.16 14.31
C PRO A 261 4.37 -4.36 14.92
N ILE A 262 3.03 -4.32 14.90
CA ILE A 262 2.16 -5.46 15.21
C ILE A 262 1.23 -5.63 14.02
N LEU A 263 1.53 -6.61 13.15
CA LEU A 263 0.98 -6.74 11.82
C LEU A 263 0.09 -7.99 11.69
N PRO A 264 -0.96 -7.97 10.87
CA PRO A 264 -1.76 -9.16 10.64
C PRO A 264 -0.98 -10.23 9.84
N ASN A 265 -1.11 -11.48 10.23
CA ASN A 265 -0.54 -12.63 9.51
C ASN A 265 -1.34 -12.93 8.23
N ARG A 266 -1.48 -11.92 7.40
CA ARG A 266 -2.17 -11.93 6.10
C ARG A 266 -1.69 -10.80 5.23
N LEU A 267 -2.19 -10.72 4.00
CA LEU A 267 -1.82 -9.73 2.99
C LEU A 267 -0.33 -9.81 2.67
N THR A 268 0.30 -8.68 2.42
CA THR A 268 1.73 -8.60 2.12
C THR A 268 2.64 -8.71 3.36
N TYR A 269 2.11 -8.50 4.56
CA TYR A 269 2.95 -8.33 5.76
C TYR A 269 3.88 -9.51 6.09
N PRO A 270 3.46 -10.81 5.96
CA PRO A 270 4.38 -11.93 6.23
C PRO A 270 5.59 -11.97 5.31
N GLU A 271 5.45 -11.53 4.05
CA GLU A 271 6.58 -11.56 3.10
C GLU A 271 7.57 -10.40 3.31
N LEU A 272 7.12 -9.30 3.93
CA LEU A 272 7.97 -8.13 4.19
C LEU A 272 8.82 -8.28 5.45
N LEU A 273 8.46 -9.21 6.33
CA LEU A 273 9.20 -9.50 7.56
C LEU A 273 10.09 -10.72 7.39
N PRO A 274 11.34 -10.70 7.89
CA PRO A 274 12.14 -11.90 8.06
C PRO A 274 11.38 -12.94 8.91
N THR A 275 11.47 -14.22 8.53
CA THR A 275 10.69 -15.30 9.18
C THR A 275 10.91 -15.38 10.70
N GLU A 276 12.13 -15.09 11.16
CA GLU A 276 12.48 -15.04 12.59
C GLU A 276 11.75 -13.96 13.36
N GLN A 277 11.24 -12.92 12.68
CA GLN A 277 10.48 -11.83 13.27
C GLN A 277 8.96 -12.11 13.36
N HIS A 278 8.49 -13.14 12.67
CA HIS A 278 7.04 -13.42 12.58
C HIS A 278 6.39 -13.64 13.95
N LYS A 279 7.07 -14.38 14.85
CA LYS A 279 6.54 -14.67 16.18
C LYS A 279 6.26 -13.41 16.99
N ASP A 280 7.13 -12.42 16.89
CA ASP A 280 7.05 -11.23 17.74
C ASP A 280 6.11 -10.17 17.14
N HIS A 281 6.00 -10.12 15.80
CA HIS A 281 5.30 -9.07 15.10
C HIS A 281 4.00 -9.47 14.45
N LEU A 282 3.77 -10.75 14.08
CA LEU A 282 2.54 -11.16 13.41
C LEU A 282 1.47 -11.65 14.39
N TYR A 283 0.21 -11.29 14.12
CA TYR A 283 -0.96 -11.79 14.83
C TYR A 283 -1.98 -12.39 13.85
N SER A 284 -2.82 -13.33 14.32
CA SER A 284 -3.82 -14.01 13.49
C SER A 284 -5.27 -13.68 13.85
N ASP A 285 -5.52 -13.12 15.05
CA ASP A 285 -6.83 -12.78 15.55
C ASP A 285 -6.80 -11.60 16.54
N ASP A 286 -7.97 -11.14 16.95
CA ASP A 286 -8.12 -9.99 17.85
C ASP A 286 -7.50 -10.22 19.24
N ALA A 287 -7.46 -11.46 19.71
CA ALA A 287 -6.81 -11.78 20.99
C ALA A 287 -5.29 -11.64 20.85
N GLY A 288 -4.71 -12.12 19.75
CA GLY A 288 -3.28 -12.06 19.49
C GLY A 288 -2.77 -10.63 19.31
N ILE A 289 -3.51 -9.74 18.63
CA ILE A 289 -3.11 -8.33 18.52
C ILE A 289 -3.20 -7.63 19.86
N LEU A 290 -4.26 -7.88 20.66
CA LEU A 290 -4.44 -7.30 21.98
C LEU A 290 -3.29 -7.70 22.91
N GLU A 291 -2.96 -8.99 22.98
CA GLU A 291 -1.84 -9.53 23.76
C GLU A 291 -0.52 -8.84 23.39
N LYS A 292 -0.25 -8.69 22.09
CA LYS A 292 0.99 -8.08 21.59
C LYS A 292 1.08 -6.59 21.90
N ILE A 293 -0.04 -5.84 21.81
CA ILE A 293 -0.02 -4.41 22.18
C ILE A 293 0.22 -4.25 23.68
N ILE A 294 -0.46 -5.02 24.53
CA ILE A 294 -0.27 -4.98 25.98
C ILE A 294 1.18 -5.36 26.33
N TRP A 295 1.67 -6.45 25.73
CA TRP A 295 3.07 -6.85 25.94
C TRP A 295 4.06 -5.74 25.57
N ALA A 296 3.84 -5.05 24.45
CA ALA A 296 4.71 -3.97 24.00
C ALA A 296 4.66 -2.75 24.95
N ILE A 297 3.48 -2.40 25.48
CA ILE A 297 3.34 -1.34 26.49
C ILE A 297 4.08 -1.71 27.77
N ASP A 298 3.90 -2.93 28.26
CA ASP A 298 4.52 -3.40 29.51
C ASP A 298 6.04 -3.58 29.40
N HIS A 299 6.56 -3.71 28.15
CA HIS A 299 7.99 -3.91 27.88
C HIS A 299 8.59 -2.76 27.07
N ILE A 300 8.10 -1.53 27.28
CA ILE A 300 8.46 -0.36 26.48
C ILE A 300 9.97 -0.14 26.37
N GLU A 301 10.71 -0.26 27.46
CA GLU A 301 12.16 -0.09 27.48
C GLU A 301 12.87 -1.12 26.60
N LYS A 302 12.35 -2.34 26.56
CA LYS A 302 12.89 -3.42 25.73
C LYS A 302 12.67 -3.13 24.26
N ILE A 303 11.45 -2.73 23.84
CA ILE A 303 11.19 -2.45 22.43
C ILE A 303 11.97 -1.22 21.94
N ARG A 304 12.11 -0.18 22.77
CA ARG A 304 12.93 1.01 22.46
C ARG A 304 14.41 0.67 22.29
N ALA A 305 14.92 -0.27 23.09
CA ALA A 305 16.30 -0.74 22.99
C ALA A 305 16.54 -1.72 21.82
N THR A 306 15.48 -2.27 21.23
CA THR A 306 15.58 -3.24 20.14
C THR A 306 15.60 -2.53 18.79
N ARG A 307 16.67 -2.72 18.04
CA ARG A 307 16.77 -2.18 16.68
C ARG A 307 16.00 -3.08 15.68
N ILE A 308 15.04 -2.52 14.98
CA ILE A 308 14.21 -3.22 13.97
C ILE A 308 14.26 -2.59 12.58
N CYS A 309 14.88 -1.42 12.41
CA CYS A 309 14.98 -0.72 11.13
C CYS A 309 15.61 -1.57 10.01
N PHE A 310 16.42 -2.60 10.35
CA PHE A 310 16.99 -3.52 9.36
C PHE A 310 15.93 -4.27 8.54
N ILE A 311 14.69 -4.38 9.04
CA ILE A 311 13.56 -5.02 8.33
C ILE A 311 13.19 -4.20 7.08
N SER A 312 13.19 -2.88 7.19
CA SER A 312 12.80 -1.97 6.10
C SER A 312 13.99 -1.50 5.23
N GLU A 313 15.22 -1.57 5.74
CA GLU A 313 16.43 -1.13 5.01
C GLU A 313 16.59 -1.75 3.59
N PRO A 314 16.19 -3.02 3.33
CA PRO A 314 16.24 -3.58 1.98
C PRO A 314 15.36 -2.83 0.96
N PHE A 315 14.31 -2.16 1.42
CA PHE A 315 13.38 -1.40 0.58
C PHE A 315 13.78 0.07 0.41
N ASP A 316 14.89 0.52 1.01
CA ASP A 316 15.43 1.86 0.75
C ASP A 316 15.84 2.01 -0.72
N TRP A 317 15.59 3.19 -1.31
CA TRP A 317 15.96 3.45 -2.72
C TRP A 317 17.44 3.20 -3.00
N LYS A 318 18.32 3.38 -2.04
CA LYS A 318 19.74 3.06 -2.21
C LYS A 318 19.97 1.57 -2.52
N SER A 319 19.15 0.69 -1.92
CA SER A 319 19.17 -0.76 -2.15
C SER A 319 18.36 -1.13 -3.40
N MET A 320 17.21 -0.48 -3.61
CA MET A 320 16.28 -0.84 -4.67
C MET A 320 16.66 -0.29 -6.04
N ALA A 321 17.25 0.91 -6.14
CA ALA A 321 17.60 1.52 -7.44
C ALA A 321 18.50 0.62 -8.32
N PRO A 322 19.57 -0.02 -7.80
CA PRO A 322 20.34 -0.96 -8.59
C PRO A 322 19.55 -2.18 -9.10
N ILE A 323 18.53 -2.63 -8.30
CA ILE A 323 17.63 -3.74 -8.68
C ILE A 323 16.72 -3.28 -9.81
N TYR A 324 16.15 -2.08 -9.70
CA TYR A 324 15.33 -1.46 -10.76
C TYR A 324 16.15 -1.30 -12.04
N ASP A 325 17.34 -0.72 -11.97
CA ASP A 325 18.22 -0.54 -13.13
C ASP A 325 18.55 -1.86 -13.83
N LYS A 326 18.91 -2.89 -13.05
CA LYS A 326 19.18 -4.23 -13.59
C LYS A 326 17.95 -4.83 -14.25
N THR A 327 16.79 -4.69 -13.60
CA THR A 327 15.52 -5.22 -14.10
C THR A 327 15.11 -4.50 -15.39
N MET A 328 15.17 -3.16 -15.42
CA MET A 328 14.83 -2.40 -16.62
C MET A 328 15.77 -2.68 -17.79
N ARG A 329 17.06 -2.84 -17.54
CA ARG A 329 18.01 -3.27 -18.60
C ARG A 329 17.74 -4.67 -19.13
N SER A 330 17.16 -5.55 -18.34
CA SER A 330 16.85 -6.93 -18.77
C SER A 330 15.57 -7.03 -19.61
N VAL A 331 14.81 -5.95 -19.73
CA VAL A 331 13.57 -5.88 -20.52
C VAL A 331 13.75 -5.04 -21.80
N LEU A 332 14.92 -4.46 -22.01
CA LEU A 332 15.34 -3.84 -23.26
C LEU A 332 15.86 -4.89 -24.25
#